data_86bcfdd9fd700ca91ea377e3335ac69a
#
_entry.id   86bcfdd9fd700ca91ea377e3335ac69a
#
_cell.length_a   1.000
_cell.length_b   1.000
_cell.length_c   1.000
_cell.angle_alpha   90.00
_cell.angle_beta   90.00
_cell.angle_gamma   90.00
#
_symmetry.space_group_name_H-M   'P 1'
#
loop_
_entity.id
_entity.type
_entity.pdbx_description
1 polymer ?
#
loop_
_entity_poly.entity_id
_entity_poly.type
_entity_poly.pdbx_seq_one_letter_code
_entity_poly.pdbx_strand_id
1 'polypeptide(L)'
;MLNFLDRETVAGHRLVAAFVIATEGSTYRKPGALMLLSSSGARCSLLSGGCLEGDLHEHAQRLLAGDDRILERHYDGRGSDDPVWGLGLGCEGAMRILLWRLDAGSSLTLLRGWLSAAIRREPALLEIDLASGDADGASSVGVLPPGCATLRDGSFAVAAARAPALLLCGAGPDAEPVVRMASQVGWQVTVVDHRPAYVEAARFQDAVRIVTVDAADPGAVVALDGFDAAVVMSHNLVADGRYLAALAISAIPYVGLLGPAARRERLYAELGSLAEALRPRLRAPVGLDLGGASPEAIALSIVAELQASLHGRRGTPFSARP
;
A
#
# COMPACT_ATOMS: atom_id res chain seq x y z
N MET A 1 8.28 -6.24 0.51
CA MET A 1 9.57 -5.92 -0.16
C MET A 1 10.72 -5.77 0.83
N LEU A 2 10.63 -4.94 1.88
CA LEU A 2 11.71 -4.77 2.85
C LEU A 2 12.12 -6.10 3.50
N ASN A 3 11.15 -6.89 4.00
CA ASN A 3 11.44 -8.22 4.58
C ASN A 3 12.11 -9.19 3.59
N PHE A 4 11.75 -9.11 2.30
CA PHE A 4 12.40 -9.90 1.27
C PHE A 4 13.85 -9.47 1.07
N LEU A 5 14.08 -8.15 0.92
CA LEU A 5 15.42 -7.57 0.76
C LEU A 5 16.33 -7.94 1.94
N ASP A 6 15.84 -7.83 3.17
CA ASP A 6 16.59 -8.15 4.37
C ASP A 6 16.91 -9.65 4.46
N ARG A 7 15.93 -10.52 4.20
CA ARG A 7 16.12 -11.98 4.20
C ARG A 7 17.16 -12.43 3.20
N GLU A 8 17.05 -11.98 1.95
CA GLU A 8 17.99 -12.37 0.89
C GLU A 8 19.40 -11.81 1.16
N THR A 9 19.50 -10.60 1.70
CA THR A 9 20.79 -10.00 2.09
C THR A 9 21.46 -10.79 3.23
N VAL A 10 20.70 -11.16 4.27
CA VAL A 10 21.22 -11.97 5.38
C VAL A 10 21.67 -13.35 4.91
N ALA A 11 21.00 -13.92 3.91
CA ALA A 11 21.38 -15.19 3.28
C ALA A 11 22.61 -15.06 2.35
N GLY A 12 23.16 -13.85 2.16
CA GLY A 12 24.34 -13.60 1.31
C GLY A 12 24.02 -13.57 -0.19
N HIS A 13 22.76 -13.49 -0.58
CA HIS A 13 22.36 -13.41 -1.97
C HIS A 13 22.52 -11.99 -2.52
N ARG A 14 22.92 -11.90 -3.81
CA ARG A 14 22.95 -10.64 -4.55
C ARG A 14 21.58 -10.32 -5.10
N LEU A 15 21.27 -9.03 -5.23
CA LEU A 15 19.95 -8.55 -5.59
C LEU A 15 19.97 -7.58 -6.77
N VAL A 16 18.89 -7.59 -7.54
CA VAL A 16 18.59 -6.62 -8.59
C VAL A 16 17.21 -6.01 -8.29
N ALA A 17 17.11 -4.70 -8.38
CA ALA A 17 15.85 -3.98 -8.39
C ALA A 17 15.43 -3.72 -9.85
N ALA A 18 14.23 -4.13 -10.23
CA ALA A 18 13.65 -3.86 -11.54
C ALA A 18 12.53 -2.82 -11.39
N PHE A 19 12.70 -1.64 -11.99
CA PHE A 19 11.73 -0.56 -11.99
C PHE A 19 11.08 -0.40 -13.36
N VAL A 20 9.77 -0.23 -13.41
CA VAL A 20 9.10 0.34 -14.58
C VAL A 20 9.44 1.82 -14.63
N ILE A 21 10.16 2.26 -15.67
CA ILE A 21 10.60 3.65 -15.80
C ILE A 21 9.75 4.47 -16.77
N ALA A 22 9.14 3.81 -17.77
CA ALA A 22 8.19 4.43 -18.70
C ALA A 22 7.18 3.41 -19.20
N THR A 23 5.99 3.87 -19.59
CA THR A 23 4.94 3.05 -20.19
C THR A 23 4.20 3.81 -21.28
N GLU A 24 3.73 3.10 -22.31
CA GLU A 24 2.84 3.60 -23.35
C GLU A 24 1.65 2.65 -23.48
N GLY A 25 0.46 3.19 -23.75
CA GLY A 25 -0.76 2.40 -23.90
C GLY A 25 -1.21 1.67 -22.61
N SER A 26 -1.86 0.51 -22.80
CA SER A 26 -2.41 -0.29 -21.70
C SER A 26 -1.35 -1.22 -21.14
N THR A 27 -0.92 -0.99 -19.90
CA THR A 27 0.10 -1.79 -19.20
C THR A 27 -0.38 -2.22 -17.83
N TYR A 28 0.05 -3.42 -17.38
CA TYR A 28 -0.30 -3.98 -16.09
C TYR A 28 0.18 -3.10 -14.92
N ARG A 29 1.41 -2.60 -15.00
CA ARG A 29 2.00 -1.70 -13.99
C ARG A 29 2.38 -0.37 -14.60
N LYS A 30 2.48 0.64 -13.78
CA LYS A 30 2.82 2.02 -14.18
C LYS A 30 4.23 2.39 -13.71
N PRO A 31 4.84 3.48 -14.22
CA PRO A 31 6.14 3.95 -13.77
C PRO A 31 6.23 4.08 -12.26
N GLY A 32 7.37 3.68 -11.68
CA GLY A 32 7.59 3.58 -10.24
C GLY A 32 7.31 2.19 -9.66
N ALA A 33 6.66 1.28 -10.41
CA ALA A 33 6.48 -0.09 -9.95
C ALA A 33 7.83 -0.80 -9.82
N LEU A 34 8.02 -1.52 -8.71
CA LEU A 34 9.25 -2.21 -8.33
C LEU A 34 9.03 -3.71 -8.20
N MET A 35 9.99 -4.48 -8.69
CA MET A 35 10.17 -5.91 -8.44
C MET A 35 11.60 -6.14 -7.95
N LEU A 36 11.78 -7.04 -6.97
CA LEU A 36 13.10 -7.48 -6.52
C LEU A 36 13.37 -8.89 -7.02
N LEU A 37 14.59 -9.09 -7.50
CA LEU A 37 15.11 -10.34 -8.06
C LEU A 37 16.38 -10.74 -7.29
N SER A 38 16.47 -12.01 -6.87
CA SER A 38 17.60 -12.54 -6.12
C SER A 38 18.43 -13.50 -6.96
N SER A 39 19.75 -13.58 -6.66
CA SER A 39 20.64 -14.61 -7.21
C SER A 39 20.22 -16.03 -6.79
N SER A 40 19.40 -16.19 -5.75
CA SER A 40 18.82 -17.48 -5.36
C SER A 40 17.71 -17.97 -6.29
N GLY A 41 17.23 -17.12 -7.23
CA GLY A 41 16.03 -17.38 -8.03
C GLY A 41 14.73 -16.86 -7.40
N ALA A 42 14.78 -16.43 -6.13
CA ALA A 42 13.62 -15.84 -5.46
C ALA A 42 13.29 -14.46 -6.02
N ARG A 43 12.02 -14.09 -5.97
CA ARG A 43 11.51 -12.79 -6.43
C ARG A 43 10.42 -12.24 -5.52
N CYS A 44 10.26 -10.91 -5.52
CA CYS A 44 9.22 -10.22 -4.78
C CYS A 44 8.52 -9.20 -5.66
N SER A 45 7.21 -9.25 -5.75
CA SER A 45 6.34 -8.46 -6.63
C SER A 45 6.38 -8.92 -8.10
N LEU A 46 5.56 -8.28 -8.95
CA LEU A 46 5.43 -8.54 -10.38
C LEU A 46 5.33 -7.20 -11.13
N LEU A 47 5.87 -7.14 -12.34
CA LEU A 47 5.76 -5.98 -13.25
C LEU A 47 4.81 -6.24 -14.41
N SER A 48 4.67 -7.50 -14.81
CA SER A 48 3.68 -7.97 -15.77
C SER A 48 2.77 -9.02 -15.12
N GLY A 49 1.85 -9.58 -15.82
CA GLY A 49 1.00 -10.66 -15.31
C GLY A 49 1.67 -12.04 -15.30
N GLY A 50 2.99 -12.12 -15.32
CA GLY A 50 3.77 -13.37 -15.40
C GLY A 50 4.57 -13.52 -16.71
N CYS A 51 4.31 -12.68 -17.71
CA CYS A 51 4.84 -12.83 -19.06
C CYS A 51 6.33 -12.43 -19.16
N LEU A 52 6.73 -11.38 -18.46
CA LEU A 52 8.09 -10.81 -18.56
C LEU A 52 9.04 -11.29 -17.45
N GLU A 53 8.50 -11.86 -16.39
CA GLU A 53 9.26 -12.19 -15.18
C GLU A 53 10.37 -13.23 -15.42
N GLY A 54 10.16 -14.15 -16.38
CA GLY A 54 11.18 -15.13 -16.78
C GLY A 54 12.39 -14.44 -17.45
N ASP A 55 12.12 -13.61 -18.45
CA ASP A 55 13.15 -12.86 -19.18
C ASP A 55 13.87 -11.85 -18.26
N LEU A 56 13.11 -11.14 -17.40
CA LEU A 56 13.69 -10.26 -16.40
C LEU A 56 14.61 -11.00 -15.42
N HIS A 57 14.24 -12.23 -15.06
CA HIS A 57 15.09 -13.06 -14.20
C HIS A 57 16.41 -13.40 -14.90
N GLU A 58 16.36 -13.84 -16.16
CA GLU A 58 17.58 -14.15 -16.92
C GLU A 58 18.50 -12.93 -17.07
N HIS A 59 17.92 -11.77 -17.39
CA HIS A 59 18.66 -10.52 -17.48
C HIS A 59 19.26 -10.10 -16.13
N ALA A 60 18.52 -10.29 -15.02
CA ALA A 60 19.03 -10.01 -13.68
C ALA A 60 20.24 -10.93 -13.34
N GLN A 61 20.18 -12.23 -13.69
CA GLN A 61 21.30 -13.15 -13.46
C GLN A 61 22.54 -12.74 -14.28
N ARG A 62 22.36 -12.33 -15.55
CA ARG A 62 23.46 -11.81 -16.39
C ARG A 62 24.06 -10.54 -15.79
N LEU A 63 23.23 -9.59 -15.34
CA LEU A 63 23.68 -8.36 -14.69
C LEU A 63 24.46 -8.64 -13.40
N LEU A 64 24.04 -9.65 -12.62
CA LEU A 64 24.75 -10.08 -11.42
C LEU A 64 26.07 -10.79 -11.73
N ALA A 65 26.22 -11.43 -12.89
CA ALA A 65 27.44 -12.11 -13.30
C ALA A 65 28.45 -11.16 -13.95
N GLY A 66 28.00 -10.03 -14.51
CA GLY A 66 28.83 -9.03 -15.21
C GLY A 66 29.28 -7.87 -14.32
N ASP A 67 29.94 -6.91 -14.98
CA ASP A 67 30.45 -5.69 -14.34
C ASP A 67 29.45 -4.52 -14.41
N ASP A 68 28.48 -4.59 -15.31
CA ASP A 68 27.46 -3.57 -15.46
C ASP A 68 26.64 -3.39 -14.17
N ARG A 69 26.24 -2.16 -13.88
CA ARG A 69 25.41 -1.83 -12.71
C ARG A 69 23.95 -1.70 -13.04
N ILE A 70 23.65 -1.37 -14.30
CA ILE A 70 22.29 -1.20 -14.81
C ILE A 70 22.12 -1.87 -16.16
N LEU A 71 20.88 -2.22 -16.47
CA LEU A 71 20.46 -2.71 -17.78
C LEU A 71 19.05 -2.22 -18.05
N GLU A 72 18.85 -1.56 -19.18
CA GLU A 72 17.50 -1.17 -19.62
C GLU A 72 16.92 -2.19 -20.61
N ARG A 73 15.65 -2.54 -20.44
CA ARG A 73 14.91 -3.43 -21.33
C ARG A 73 13.64 -2.74 -21.80
N HIS A 74 13.35 -2.88 -23.10
CA HIS A 74 12.15 -2.38 -23.72
C HIS A 74 11.30 -3.56 -24.19
N TYR A 75 10.05 -3.59 -23.74
CA TYR A 75 9.04 -4.59 -24.10
C TYR A 75 7.88 -3.88 -24.77
N ASP A 76 7.61 -4.19 -26.07
CA ASP A 76 6.51 -3.61 -26.84
C ASP A 76 5.55 -4.74 -27.26
N GLY A 77 4.35 -4.75 -26.67
CA GLY A 77 3.30 -5.72 -26.98
C GLY A 77 2.34 -5.29 -28.08
N ARG A 78 2.56 -4.13 -28.72
CA ARG A 78 1.66 -3.55 -29.73
C ARG A 78 1.84 -4.12 -31.15
N GLY A 79 2.89 -4.91 -31.39
CA GLY A 79 3.19 -5.50 -32.70
C GLY A 79 2.71 -6.96 -32.78
N SER A 80 1.85 -7.29 -33.72
CA SER A 80 1.36 -8.66 -33.95
C SER A 80 2.37 -9.63 -34.54
N ASP A 81 3.55 -9.13 -35.00
CA ASP A 81 4.49 -9.88 -35.84
C ASP A 81 5.81 -10.24 -35.15
N ASP A 82 5.99 -10.02 -33.84
CA ASP A 82 7.17 -10.44 -33.14
C ASP A 82 7.04 -11.91 -32.69
N PRO A 83 7.75 -12.86 -33.32
CA PRO A 83 7.68 -14.29 -32.99
C PRO A 83 8.23 -14.62 -31.59
N VAL A 84 8.98 -13.72 -30.95
CA VAL A 84 9.52 -13.89 -29.59
C VAL A 84 8.55 -13.40 -28.54
N TRP A 85 7.75 -12.38 -28.83
CA TRP A 85 6.83 -11.73 -27.93
C TRP A 85 5.34 -11.88 -28.31
N GLY A 86 5.07 -12.40 -29.51
CA GLY A 86 3.74 -12.64 -30.08
C GLY A 86 2.94 -13.77 -29.41
N LEU A 87 3.27 -14.15 -28.19
CA LEU A 87 2.54 -15.15 -27.38
C LEU A 87 1.25 -14.60 -26.78
N GLY A 88 0.45 -13.86 -27.57
CA GLY A 88 -0.88 -13.49 -27.10
C GLY A 88 -0.88 -12.68 -25.81
N LEU A 89 0.10 -11.79 -25.63
CA LEU A 89 0.11 -10.85 -24.54
C LEU A 89 -1.06 -9.91 -24.75
N GLY A 90 -2.16 -10.10 -24.02
CA GLY A 90 -3.37 -9.27 -24.12
C GLY A 90 -3.17 -7.81 -23.67
N CYS A 91 -1.94 -7.31 -23.65
CA CYS A 91 -1.57 -5.95 -23.28
C CYS A 91 -1.15 -5.18 -24.54
N GLU A 92 -1.99 -4.26 -24.99
CA GLU A 92 -1.71 -3.32 -26.09
C GLU A 92 -0.82 -2.15 -25.62
N GLY A 93 0.29 -2.42 -24.95
CA GLY A 93 1.16 -1.40 -24.40
C GLY A 93 2.63 -1.74 -24.46
N ALA A 94 3.46 -0.72 -24.27
CA ALA A 94 4.91 -0.87 -24.14
C ALA A 94 5.40 -0.47 -22.76
N MET A 95 6.47 -1.12 -22.29
CA MET A 95 7.11 -0.87 -21.00
C MET A 95 8.61 -0.76 -21.17
N ARG A 96 9.21 0.26 -20.55
CA ARG A 96 10.66 0.33 -20.34
C ARG A 96 10.95 -0.04 -18.89
N ILE A 97 11.86 -0.99 -18.69
CA ILE A 97 12.23 -1.52 -17.38
C ILE A 97 13.71 -1.34 -17.17
N LEU A 98 14.07 -0.69 -16.07
CA LEU A 98 15.43 -0.55 -15.57
C LEU A 98 15.71 -1.69 -14.59
N LEU A 99 16.71 -2.52 -14.88
CA LEU A 99 17.29 -3.43 -13.91
C LEU A 99 18.52 -2.74 -13.30
N TRP A 100 18.53 -2.66 -11.98
CA TRP A 100 19.56 -1.97 -11.21
C TRP A 100 20.18 -2.93 -10.18
N ARG A 101 21.48 -3.22 -10.32
CA ARG A 101 22.21 -4.08 -9.39
C ARG A 101 22.35 -3.39 -8.03
N LEU A 102 22.08 -4.14 -6.98
CA LEU A 102 22.18 -3.64 -5.62
C LEU A 102 23.53 -4.07 -5.02
N ASP A 103 24.44 -3.12 -4.93
CA ASP A 103 25.76 -3.31 -4.36
C ASP A 103 25.72 -2.98 -2.85
N ALA A 104 26.38 -3.83 -2.03
CA ALA A 104 26.47 -3.65 -0.60
C ALA A 104 27.11 -2.30 -0.23
N GLY A 105 26.52 -1.58 0.73
CA GLY A 105 27.04 -0.31 1.21
C GLY A 105 26.64 0.94 0.40
N SER A 106 26.09 0.78 -0.80
CA SER A 106 25.62 1.89 -1.65
C SER A 106 24.16 1.74 -2.05
N SER A 107 23.88 1.25 -3.26
CA SER A 107 22.54 1.11 -3.83
C SER A 107 21.59 0.27 -2.96
N LEU A 108 22.08 -0.79 -2.31
CA LEU A 108 21.30 -1.58 -1.38
C LEU A 108 20.84 -0.77 -0.17
N THR A 109 21.74 0.05 0.40
CA THR A 109 21.42 0.92 1.56
C THR A 109 20.42 1.99 1.18
N LEU A 110 20.58 2.60 0.00
CA LEU A 110 19.65 3.62 -0.52
C LEU A 110 18.26 3.03 -0.75
N LEU A 111 18.14 1.88 -1.43
CA LEU A 111 16.86 1.23 -1.66
C LEU A 111 16.18 0.81 -0.34
N ARG A 112 16.97 0.28 0.62
CA ARG A 112 16.46 -0.06 1.96
C ARG A 112 15.93 1.17 2.68
N GLY A 113 16.65 2.29 2.63
CA GLY A 113 16.24 3.58 3.20
C GLY A 113 14.95 4.08 2.59
N TRP A 114 14.83 4.05 1.26
CA TRP A 114 13.65 4.46 0.52
C TRP A 114 12.42 3.57 0.84
N LEU A 115 12.56 2.24 0.88
CA LEU A 115 11.50 1.33 1.29
C LEU A 115 11.09 1.53 2.76
N SER A 116 12.07 1.80 3.62
CA SER A 116 11.81 2.06 5.05
C SER A 116 11.05 3.37 5.25
N ALA A 117 11.39 4.42 4.49
CA ALA A 117 10.69 5.70 4.52
C ALA A 117 9.20 5.53 4.11
N ALA A 118 8.92 4.71 3.10
CA ALA A 118 7.53 4.38 2.71
C ALA A 118 6.73 3.77 3.87
N ILE A 119 7.36 2.85 4.63
CA ILE A 119 6.75 2.21 5.81
C ILE A 119 6.60 3.21 6.97
N ARG A 120 7.61 4.05 7.24
CA ARG A 120 7.53 5.10 8.26
C ARG A 120 6.67 6.29 7.84
N ARG A 121 6.16 6.26 6.59
CA ARG A 121 5.31 7.30 6.01
C ARG A 121 6.03 8.66 5.89
N GLU A 122 7.34 8.59 5.77
CA GLU A 122 8.23 9.73 5.59
C GLU A 122 8.45 9.98 4.08
N PRO A 123 8.56 11.25 3.68
CA PRO A 123 8.93 11.57 2.31
C PRO A 123 10.35 11.07 2.00
N ALA A 124 10.52 10.40 0.88
CA ALA A 124 11.84 10.03 0.36
C ALA A 124 11.80 9.96 -1.17
N LEU A 125 12.88 10.37 -1.80
CA LEU A 125 13.11 10.28 -3.24
C LEU A 125 14.31 9.37 -3.48
N LEU A 126 14.18 8.46 -4.43
CA LEU A 126 15.28 7.69 -4.98
C LEU A 126 15.51 8.18 -6.41
N GLU A 127 16.72 8.63 -6.72
CA GLU A 127 17.14 9.04 -8.05
C GLU A 127 18.29 8.15 -8.52
N ILE A 128 18.18 7.60 -9.73
CA ILE A 128 19.16 6.68 -10.33
C ILE A 128 19.64 7.31 -11.65
N ASP A 129 20.95 7.51 -11.76
CA ASP A 129 21.59 7.92 -13.00
C ASP A 129 21.60 6.75 -14.00
N LEU A 130 21.09 6.95 -15.20
CA LEU A 130 20.93 5.89 -16.20
C LEU A 130 22.21 5.60 -17.01
N ALA A 131 23.26 6.37 -16.83
CA ALA A 131 24.53 6.12 -17.48
C ALA A 131 25.48 5.31 -16.57
N SER A 132 25.55 5.66 -15.27
CA SER A 132 26.49 5.04 -14.33
C SER A 132 25.84 3.99 -13.43
N GLY A 133 24.53 4.06 -13.23
CA GLY A 133 23.83 3.30 -12.20
C GLY A 133 24.10 3.81 -10.78
N ASP A 134 24.72 4.99 -10.63
CA ASP A 134 24.82 5.65 -9.35
C ASP A 134 23.46 6.14 -8.88
N ALA A 135 23.25 6.13 -7.60
CA ALA A 135 21.97 6.57 -7.05
C ALA A 135 22.19 7.48 -5.83
N ASP A 136 21.31 8.44 -5.69
CA ASP A 136 21.23 9.33 -4.55
C ASP A 136 19.87 9.23 -3.86
N GLY A 137 19.92 9.27 -2.54
CA GLY A 137 18.74 9.46 -1.70
C GLY A 137 18.54 10.97 -1.51
N ALA A 138 17.98 11.63 -2.53
CA ALA A 138 17.80 13.09 -2.44
C ALA A 138 16.71 13.43 -1.41
N SER A 139 17.06 14.27 -0.46
CA SER A 139 16.13 14.91 0.47
C SER A 139 15.30 16.04 -0.19
N SER A 140 15.39 16.19 -1.52
CA SER A 140 14.64 17.21 -2.28
C SER A 140 13.17 16.78 -2.44
N VAL A 141 12.48 16.75 -1.35
CA VAL A 141 11.09 16.32 -1.15
C VAL A 141 10.06 17.27 -1.78
N GLY A 142 10.45 18.16 -2.66
CA GLY A 142 9.54 19.17 -3.22
C GLY A 142 9.00 18.90 -4.63
N VAL A 143 9.44 17.85 -5.32
CA VAL A 143 9.24 17.76 -6.78
C VAL A 143 8.28 16.66 -7.24
N LEU A 144 8.14 15.56 -6.50
CA LEU A 144 7.25 14.46 -6.90
C LEU A 144 6.25 14.11 -5.80
N PRO A 145 4.95 13.95 -6.14
CA PRO A 145 3.98 13.41 -5.21
C PRO A 145 4.35 11.96 -4.78
N PRO A 146 3.96 11.52 -3.58
CA PRO A 146 4.23 10.17 -3.11
C PRO A 146 3.76 9.11 -4.11
N GLY A 147 4.61 8.12 -4.39
CA GLY A 147 4.34 7.04 -5.34
C GLY A 147 4.43 7.43 -6.81
N CYS A 148 4.76 8.68 -7.13
CA CYS A 148 5.01 9.11 -8.50
C CYS A 148 6.46 8.87 -8.90
N ALA A 149 6.66 8.64 -10.21
CA ALA A 149 7.98 8.51 -10.81
C ALA A 149 8.09 9.40 -12.05
N THR A 150 9.30 9.82 -12.37
CA THR A 150 9.62 10.59 -13.58
C THR A 150 10.91 10.07 -14.19
N LEU A 151 10.92 10.10 -15.52
CA LEU A 151 12.10 9.86 -16.33
C LEU A 151 12.53 11.22 -16.90
N ARG A 152 13.74 11.65 -16.62
CA ARG A 152 14.37 12.88 -17.12
C ARG A 152 15.62 12.53 -17.90
N ASP A 153 16.19 13.51 -18.60
CA ASP A 153 17.41 13.31 -19.38
C ASP A 153 18.52 12.72 -18.51
N GLY A 154 18.78 11.41 -18.70
CA GLY A 154 19.83 10.68 -18.02
C GLY A 154 19.50 10.19 -16.61
N SER A 155 18.34 10.46 -16.02
CA SER A 155 17.99 9.97 -14.70
C SER A 155 16.55 9.45 -14.56
N PHE A 156 16.35 8.52 -13.65
CA PHE A 156 15.04 8.04 -13.20
C PHE A 156 14.85 8.36 -11.73
N ALA A 157 13.79 9.10 -11.40
CA ALA A 157 13.47 9.48 -10.04
C ALA A 157 12.10 8.91 -9.62
N VAL A 158 12.02 8.38 -8.40
CA VAL A 158 10.80 7.81 -7.84
C VAL A 158 10.62 8.21 -6.38
N ALA A 159 9.47 8.82 -6.06
CA ALA A 159 9.09 9.15 -4.69
C ALA A 159 8.53 7.93 -3.97
N ALA A 160 8.91 7.75 -2.70
CA ALA A 160 8.38 6.68 -1.87
C ALA A 160 6.85 6.80 -1.75
N ALA A 161 6.14 5.72 -2.03
CA ALA A 161 4.70 5.66 -1.81
C ALA A 161 4.44 5.57 -0.30
N ARG A 162 3.70 6.54 0.24
CA ARG A 162 3.30 6.52 1.65
C ARG A 162 2.32 5.37 1.89
N ALA A 163 2.67 4.42 2.77
CA ALA A 163 1.76 3.35 3.15
C ALA A 163 0.50 3.94 3.82
N PRO A 164 -0.72 3.57 3.40
CA PRO A 164 -1.92 4.06 4.05
C PRO A 164 -2.05 3.50 5.47
N ALA A 165 -2.61 4.29 6.41
CA ALA A 165 -2.77 3.89 7.79
C ALA A 165 -4.24 3.88 8.20
N LEU A 166 -4.66 2.77 8.82
CA LEU A 166 -6.00 2.52 9.33
C LEU A 166 -5.99 2.45 10.86
N LEU A 167 -6.82 3.25 11.50
CA LEU A 167 -7.17 3.10 12.91
C LEU A 167 -8.44 2.24 13.03
N LEU A 168 -8.34 1.07 13.66
CA LEU A 168 -9.47 0.18 13.88
C LEU A 168 -9.88 0.24 15.36
N CYS A 169 -11.05 0.82 15.65
CA CYS A 169 -11.58 0.99 16.99
C CYS A 169 -12.53 -0.16 17.31
N GLY A 170 -12.00 -1.18 17.98
CA GLY A 170 -12.66 -2.43 18.33
C GLY A 170 -11.80 -3.64 17.91
N ALA A 171 -11.52 -4.52 18.87
CA ALA A 171 -10.73 -5.73 18.69
C ALA A 171 -11.61 -7.00 18.82
N GLY A 172 -12.85 -6.93 18.36
CA GLY A 172 -13.75 -8.09 18.28
C GLY A 172 -13.22 -9.16 17.30
N PRO A 173 -13.79 -10.38 17.31
CA PRO A 173 -13.38 -11.45 16.39
C PRO A 173 -13.53 -11.06 14.90
N ASP A 174 -14.47 -10.19 14.58
CA ASP A 174 -14.71 -9.66 13.23
C ASP A 174 -13.70 -8.59 12.79
N ALA A 175 -12.89 -8.06 13.71
CA ALA A 175 -11.78 -7.18 13.39
C ALA A 175 -10.58 -7.93 12.78
N GLU A 176 -10.39 -9.21 13.12
CA GLU A 176 -9.25 -10.02 12.64
C GLU A 176 -9.20 -10.13 11.10
N PRO A 177 -10.30 -10.50 10.40
CA PRO A 177 -10.28 -10.53 8.93
C PRO A 177 -10.09 -9.14 8.31
N VAL A 178 -10.56 -8.05 8.95
CA VAL A 178 -10.30 -6.68 8.47
C VAL A 178 -8.81 -6.38 8.52
N VAL A 179 -8.15 -6.65 9.63
CA VAL A 179 -6.71 -6.44 9.79
C VAL A 179 -5.93 -7.22 8.74
N ARG A 180 -6.21 -8.53 8.61
CA ARG A 180 -5.53 -9.41 7.66
C ARG A 180 -5.67 -8.92 6.22
N MET A 181 -6.91 -8.63 5.76
CA MET A 181 -7.16 -8.18 4.39
C MET A 181 -6.58 -6.79 4.12
N ALA A 182 -6.74 -5.85 5.05
CA ALA A 182 -6.17 -4.51 4.91
C ALA A 182 -4.64 -4.56 4.80
N SER A 183 -3.97 -5.36 5.63
CA SER A 183 -2.51 -5.53 5.59
C SER A 183 -2.05 -6.15 4.27
N GLN A 184 -2.78 -7.12 3.71
CA GLN A 184 -2.48 -7.73 2.41
C GLN A 184 -2.51 -6.73 1.25
N VAL A 185 -3.37 -5.71 1.32
CA VAL A 185 -3.41 -4.63 0.31
C VAL A 185 -2.58 -3.41 0.69
N GLY A 186 -1.73 -3.52 1.72
CA GLY A 186 -0.70 -2.55 2.06
C GLY A 186 -1.05 -1.52 3.12
N TRP A 187 -2.21 -1.63 3.78
CA TRP A 187 -2.55 -0.76 4.92
C TRP A 187 -1.76 -1.11 6.17
N GLN A 188 -1.29 -0.11 6.86
CA GLN A 188 -0.75 -0.23 8.22
C GLN A 188 -1.90 -0.11 9.22
N VAL A 189 -2.27 -1.22 9.87
CA VAL A 189 -3.41 -1.25 10.76
C VAL A 189 -2.97 -1.12 12.21
N THR A 190 -3.50 -0.11 12.91
CA THR A 190 -3.43 0.01 14.36
C THR A 190 -4.79 -0.34 14.94
N VAL A 191 -4.84 -1.36 15.81
CA VAL A 191 -6.05 -1.78 16.50
C VAL A 191 -6.07 -1.18 17.90
N VAL A 192 -7.20 -0.56 18.27
CA VAL A 192 -7.42 -0.06 19.62
C VAL A 192 -8.71 -0.63 20.19
N ASP A 193 -8.71 -0.99 21.48
CA ASP A 193 -9.94 -1.38 22.18
C ASP A 193 -9.90 -0.85 23.61
N HIS A 194 -11.07 -0.50 24.13
CA HIS A 194 -11.24 -0.06 25.50
C HIS A 194 -11.24 -1.21 26.51
N ARG A 195 -11.31 -2.45 26.06
CA ARG A 195 -11.34 -3.67 26.87
C ARG A 195 -9.97 -4.36 26.80
N PRO A 196 -9.17 -4.38 27.87
CA PRO A 196 -7.84 -5.01 27.87
C PRO A 196 -7.87 -6.49 27.45
N ALA A 197 -8.93 -7.23 27.80
CA ALA A 197 -9.07 -8.64 27.45
C ALA A 197 -9.21 -8.94 25.96
N TYR A 198 -9.47 -7.92 25.12
CA TYR A 198 -9.55 -8.06 23.67
C TYR A 198 -8.24 -7.72 22.97
N VAL A 199 -7.30 -7.09 23.68
CA VAL A 199 -6.02 -6.63 23.14
C VAL A 199 -4.97 -7.74 23.24
N GLU A 200 -5.12 -8.76 22.40
CA GLU A 200 -4.23 -9.91 22.32
C GLU A 200 -3.42 -9.89 21.02
N ALA A 201 -2.10 -9.67 21.12
CA ALA A 201 -1.21 -9.57 19.95
C ALA A 201 -1.24 -10.83 19.06
N ALA A 202 -1.44 -12.01 19.64
CA ALA A 202 -1.49 -13.27 18.91
C ALA A 202 -2.66 -13.35 17.91
N ARG A 203 -3.75 -12.61 18.14
CA ARG A 203 -4.92 -12.56 17.26
C ARG A 203 -4.72 -11.61 16.07
N PHE A 204 -3.83 -10.62 16.20
CA PHE A 204 -3.64 -9.54 15.24
C PHE A 204 -2.20 -9.46 14.74
N GLN A 205 -1.65 -10.60 14.29
CA GLN A 205 -0.25 -10.71 13.85
C GLN A 205 0.11 -9.79 12.68
N ASP A 206 -0.89 -9.43 11.85
CA ASP A 206 -0.72 -8.53 10.71
C ASP A 206 -0.89 -7.04 11.09
N ALA A 207 -1.28 -6.73 12.34
CA ALA A 207 -1.37 -5.35 12.80
C ALA A 207 0.02 -4.79 13.12
N VAL A 208 0.24 -3.53 12.81
CA VAL A 208 1.47 -2.80 13.19
C VAL A 208 1.49 -2.58 14.69
N ARG A 209 0.33 -2.33 15.28
CA ARG A 209 0.16 -2.06 16.70
C ARG A 209 -1.22 -2.51 17.17
N ILE A 210 -1.27 -3.09 18.36
CA ILE A 210 -2.51 -3.31 19.10
C ILE A 210 -2.36 -2.76 20.50
N VAL A 211 -3.34 -1.98 21.01
CA VAL A 211 -3.21 -1.29 22.28
C VAL A 211 -4.56 -1.01 22.94
N THR A 212 -4.58 -1.07 24.27
CA THR A 212 -5.74 -0.64 25.07
C THR A 212 -5.76 0.90 25.15
N VAL A 213 -6.93 1.49 24.95
CA VAL A 213 -7.16 2.94 25.05
C VAL A 213 -8.43 3.25 25.80
N ASP A 214 -8.56 4.47 26.34
CA ASP A 214 -9.88 4.99 26.68
C ASP A 214 -10.62 5.34 25.39
N ALA A 215 -11.83 4.84 25.23
CA ALA A 215 -12.63 5.15 24.03
C ALA A 215 -12.98 6.65 23.91
N ALA A 216 -12.97 7.39 25.01
CA ALA A 216 -13.19 8.84 25.02
C ALA A 216 -11.95 9.64 24.60
N ASP A 217 -10.76 9.07 24.77
CA ASP A 217 -9.49 9.73 24.41
C ASP A 217 -8.48 8.75 23.83
N PRO A 218 -8.74 8.17 22.66
CA PRO A 218 -7.74 7.33 21.97
C PRO A 218 -6.50 8.12 21.57
N GLY A 219 -6.63 9.46 21.42
CA GLY A 219 -5.55 10.37 21.09
C GLY A 219 -4.44 10.44 22.12
N ALA A 220 -4.73 10.12 23.40
CA ALA A 220 -3.72 10.03 24.45
C ALA A 220 -2.67 8.93 24.20
N VAL A 221 -3.01 7.92 23.38
CA VAL A 221 -2.15 6.75 23.15
C VAL A 221 -1.68 6.64 21.69
N VAL A 222 -2.50 7.10 20.73
CA VAL A 222 -2.20 7.06 19.30
C VAL A 222 -2.41 8.44 18.67
N ALA A 223 -1.43 8.90 17.87
CA ALA A 223 -1.54 10.18 17.16
C ALA A 223 -2.59 10.08 16.06
N LEU A 224 -3.80 10.63 16.29
CA LEU A 224 -4.94 10.50 15.37
C LEU A 224 -4.65 11.08 13.99
N ASP A 225 -3.94 12.20 13.90
CA ASP A 225 -3.62 12.85 12.62
C ASP A 225 -2.68 12.02 11.71
N GLY A 226 -2.16 10.92 12.26
CA GLY A 226 -1.34 9.97 11.50
C GLY A 226 -2.13 9.01 10.61
N PHE A 227 -3.45 8.95 10.70
CA PHE A 227 -4.27 7.95 9.98
C PHE A 227 -4.96 8.55 8.76
N ASP A 228 -5.09 7.73 7.70
CA ASP A 228 -5.85 8.07 6.49
C ASP A 228 -7.31 7.64 6.61
N ALA A 229 -7.61 6.68 7.49
CA ALA A 229 -8.94 6.21 7.76
C ALA A 229 -9.08 5.71 9.20
N ALA A 230 -10.30 5.77 9.75
CA ALA A 230 -10.69 5.09 10.98
C ALA A 230 -11.96 4.26 10.75
N VAL A 231 -12.06 3.10 11.40
CA VAL A 231 -13.28 2.28 11.40
C VAL A 231 -13.66 1.94 12.84
N VAL A 232 -14.90 2.26 13.22
CA VAL A 232 -15.46 2.00 14.56
C VAL A 232 -16.31 0.74 14.47
N MET A 233 -15.91 -0.30 15.23
CA MET A 233 -16.56 -1.60 15.25
C MET A 233 -16.44 -2.30 16.61
N SER A 234 -16.62 -1.58 17.72
CA SER A 234 -16.49 -2.14 19.06
C SER A 234 -17.70 -2.98 19.51
N HIS A 235 -18.80 -2.94 18.76
CA HIS A 235 -20.11 -3.53 19.10
C HIS A 235 -20.74 -3.02 20.40
N ASN A 236 -20.16 -1.99 21.00
CA ASN A 236 -20.69 -1.33 22.19
C ASN A 236 -21.10 0.09 21.82
N LEU A 237 -22.41 0.40 21.96
CA LEU A 237 -22.96 1.69 21.52
C LEU A 237 -22.31 2.86 22.24
N VAL A 238 -22.08 2.73 23.55
CA VAL A 238 -21.46 3.79 24.37
C VAL A 238 -20.01 4.02 23.95
N ALA A 239 -19.24 2.94 23.76
CA ALA A 239 -17.85 3.03 23.32
C ALA A 239 -17.76 3.59 21.91
N ASP A 240 -18.64 3.14 20.98
CA ASP A 240 -18.68 3.68 19.61
C ASP A 240 -18.98 5.19 19.60
N GLY A 241 -19.92 5.66 20.45
CA GLY A 241 -20.20 7.08 20.60
C GLY A 241 -18.98 7.88 21.08
N ARG A 242 -18.21 7.34 22.03
CA ARG A 242 -16.98 7.96 22.55
C ARG A 242 -15.87 7.99 21.47
N TYR A 243 -15.63 6.88 20.76
CA TYR A 243 -14.70 6.87 19.64
C TYR A 243 -15.09 7.87 18.56
N LEU A 244 -16.37 7.93 18.18
CA LEU A 244 -16.84 8.87 17.17
C LEU A 244 -16.70 10.33 17.65
N ALA A 245 -16.94 10.63 18.93
CA ALA A 245 -16.71 11.96 19.48
C ALA A 245 -15.23 12.39 19.36
N ALA A 246 -14.30 11.48 19.72
CA ALA A 246 -12.88 11.74 19.56
C ALA A 246 -12.46 11.89 18.08
N LEU A 247 -13.03 11.07 17.19
CA LEU A 247 -12.78 11.18 15.76
C LEU A 247 -13.39 12.43 15.14
N ALA A 248 -14.47 12.97 15.70
CA ALA A 248 -15.11 14.20 15.20
C ALA A 248 -14.18 15.40 15.22
N ILE A 249 -13.29 15.48 16.20
CA ILE A 249 -12.30 16.56 16.36
C ILE A 249 -10.96 16.27 15.70
N SER A 250 -10.76 15.07 15.11
CA SER A 250 -9.54 14.69 14.39
C SER A 250 -9.57 15.14 12.93
N ALA A 251 -8.40 15.16 12.28
CA ALA A 251 -8.26 15.44 10.85
C ALA A 251 -8.43 14.21 9.95
N ILE A 252 -8.75 13.02 10.49
CA ILE A 252 -8.88 11.78 9.71
C ILE A 252 -9.96 11.96 8.62
N PRO A 253 -9.61 11.79 7.32
CA PRO A 253 -10.52 12.14 6.22
C PRO A 253 -11.65 11.13 5.98
N TYR A 254 -11.51 9.90 6.47
CA TYR A 254 -12.50 8.83 6.32
C TYR A 254 -12.80 8.20 7.68
N VAL A 255 -14.07 8.13 8.06
CA VAL A 255 -14.53 7.45 9.27
C VAL A 255 -15.61 6.45 8.88
N GLY A 256 -15.40 5.17 9.18
CA GLY A 256 -16.38 4.11 9.00
C GLY A 256 -17.05 3.73 10.33
N LEU A 257 -18.33 3.40 10.30
CA LEU A 257 -19.03 2.83 11.45
C LEU A 257 -19.71 1.52 11.04
N LEU A 258 -19.36 0.44 11.72
CA LEU A 258 -20.03 -0.85 11.55
C LEU A 258 -21.38 -0.84 12.27
N GLY A 259 -22.42 -1.25 11.54
CA GLY A 259 -23.78 -1.37 12.08
C GLY A 259 -24.83 -0.74 11.19
N PRO A 260 -26.11 -1.05 11.43
CA PRO A 260 -27.20 -0.58 10.59
C PRO A 260 -27.42 0.94 10.66
N ALA A 261 -28.11 1.49 9.68
CA ALA A 261 -28.42 2.92 9.61
C ALA A 261 -29.11 3.46 10.88
N ALA A 262 -29.96 2.66 11.52
CA ALA A 262 -30.62 3.03 12.78
C ALA A 262 -29.60 3.29 13.92
N ARG A 263 -28.48 2.53 13.95
CA ARG A 263 -27.39 2.76 14.90
C ARG A 263 -26.71 4.12 14.65
N ARG A 264 -26.46 4.44 13.39
CA ARG A 264 -25.90 5.74 12.98
C ARG A 264 -26.77 6.89 13.46
N GLU A 265 -28.08 6.85 13.20
CA GLU A 265 -28.99 7.93 13.57
C GLU A 265 -29.04 8.15 15.09
N ARG A 266 -29.03 7.05 15.85
CA ARG A 266 -28.94 7.12 17.31
C ARG A 266 -27.66 7.79 17.79
N LEU A 267 -26.51 7.39 17.22
CA LEU A 267 -25.21 7.97 17.57
C LEU A 267 -25.12 9.44 17.15
N TYR A 268 -25.69 9.83 16.01
CA TYR A 268 -25.77 11.24 15.62
C TYR A 268 -26.58 12.08 16.62
N ALA A 269 -27.70 11.55 17.13
CA ALA A 269 -28.47 12.22 18.13
C ALA A 269 -27.71 12.41 19.46
N GLU A 270 -26.92 11.40 19.86
CA GLU A 270 -26.10 11.43 21.07
C GLU A 270 -24.87 12.38 20.92
N LEU A 271 -24.28 12.49 19.72
CA LEU A 271 -23.14 13.36 19.44
C LEU A 271 -23.49 14.84 19.34
N GLY A 272 -24.75 15.17 19.06
CA GLY A 272 -25.20 16.57 18.95
C GLY A 272 -24.41 17.36 17.90
N SER A 273 -23.80 18.47 18.29
CA SER A 273 -23.02 19.34 17.38
C SER A 273 -21.78 18.66 16.77
N LEU A 274 -21.18 17.67 17.43
CA LEU A 274 -20.05 16.91 16.89
C LEU A 274 -20.43 16.08 15.66
N ALA A 275 -21.69 15.70 15.52
CA ALA A 275 -22.19 14.98 14.35
C ALA A 275 -21.96 15.75 13.05
N GLU A 276 -22.04 17.07 13.07
CA GLU A 276 -21.87 17.92 11.88
C GLU A 276 -20.45 17.78 11.28
N ALA A 277 -19.42 17.67 12.13
CA ALA A 277 -18.04 17.46 11.69
C ALA A 277 -17.81 16.06 11.07
N LEU A 278 -18.62 15.07 11.45
CA LEU A 278 -18.53 13.70 10.93
C LEU A 278 -19.32 13.50 9.64
N ARG A 279 -20.47 14.16 9.45
CA ARG A 279 -21.38 13.95 8.30
C ARG A 279 -20.69 13.87 6.94
N PRO A 280 -19.72 14.73 6.58
CA PRO A 280 -19.08 14.69 5.27
C PRO A 280 -18.21 13.45 5.05
N ARG A 281 -17.67 12.86 6.11
CA ARG A 281 -16.64 11.83 6.08
C ARG A 281 -17.03 10.51 6.77
N LEU A 282 -18.20 10.44 7.42
CA LEU A 282 -18.73 9.21 8.02
C LEU A 282 -19.40 8.34 6.96
N ARG A 283 -18.99 7.09 6.89
CA ARG A 283 -19.63 6.01 6.13
C ARG A 283 -20.27 5.05 7.11
N ALA A 284 -21.61 4.99 7.10
CA ALA A 284 -22.38 4.14 8.03
C ALA A 284 -23.72 3.73 7.39
N PRO A 285 -23.95 2.46 7.15
CA PRO A 285 -23.01 1.32 7.33
C PRO A 285 -21.72 1.47 6.56
N VAL A 286 -20.59 1.07 7.16
CA VAL A 286 -19.30 1.00 6.47
C VAL A 286 -19.24 -0.20 5.54
N GLY A 287 -18.62 -0.02 4.37
CA GLY A 287 -18.39 -1.06 3.38
C GLY A 287 -19.19 -0.88 2.09
N LEU A 288 -18.66 -1.39 0.99
CA LEU A 288 -19.39 -1.50 -0.27
C LEU A 288 -20.45 -2.58 -0.17
N ASP A 289 -21.56 -2.41 -0.86
CA ASP A 289 -22.61 -3.45 -0.98
C ASP A 289 -22.15 -4.58 -1.90
N LEU A 290 -21.42 -5.54 -1.32
CA LEU A 290 -20.90 -6.72 -2.01
C LEU A 290 -21.71 -7.99 -1.71
N GLY A 291 -22.66 -7.91 -0.76
CA GLY A 291 -23.37 -9.08 -0.23
C GLY A 291 -22.52 -9.92 0.75
N GLY A 292 -23.16 -10.96 1.30
CA GLY A 292 -22.55 -11.83 2.31
C GLY A 292 -22.72 -11.30 3.74
N ALA A 293 -22.66 -12.21 4.72
CA ALA A 293 -22.89 -11.91 6.14
C ALA A 293 -21.79 -12.50 7.06
N SER A 294 -20.82 -13.23 6.51
CA SER A 294 -19.70 -13.72 7.32
C SER A 294 -18.75 -12.57 7.68
N PRO A 295 -17.99 -12.69 8.78
CA PRO A 295 -16.98 -11.71 9.16
C PRO A 295 -15.99 -11.39 8.01
N GLU A 296 -15.63 -12.39 7.20
CA GLU A 296 -14.74 -12.22 6.05
C GLU A 296 -15.40 -11.44 4.91
N ALA A 297 -16.70 -11.69 4.64
CA ALA A 297 -17.43 -10.94 3.61
C ALA A 297 -17.60 -9.47 4.01
N ILE A 298 -17.89 -9.22 5.28
CA ILE A 298 -17.96 -7.86 5.85
C ILE A 298 -16.60 -7.18 5.78
N ALA A 299 -15.52 -7.89 6.14
CA ALA A 299 -14.15 -7.37 6.05
C ALA A 299 -13.77 -7.00 4.61
N LEU A 300 -14.11 -7.85 3.63
CA LEU A 300 -13.89 -7.56 2.21
C LEU A 300 -14.63 -6.29 1.79
N SER A 301 -15.89 -6.14 2.20
CA SER A 301 -16.71 -4.96 1.93
C SER A 301 -16.08 -3.68 2.48
N ILE A 302 -15.63 -3.71 3.75
CA ILE A 302 -14.95 -2.60 4.43
C ILE A 302 -13.64 -2.25 3.71
N VAL A 303 -12.77 -3.23 3.48
CA VAL A 303 -11.45 -3.00 2.88
C VAL A 303 -11.58 -2.52 1.43
N ALA A 304 -12.56 -3.02 0.68
CA ALA A 304 -12.85 -2.53 -0.67
C ALA A 304 -13.28 -1.05 -0.69
N GLU A 305 -14.12 -0.62 0.27
CA GLU A 305 -14.49 0.79 0.39
C GLU A 305 -13.32 1.67 0.81
N LEU A 306 -12.50 1.23 1.79
CA LEU A 306 -11.26 1.91 2.19
C LEU A 306 -10.33 2.12 1.00
N GLN A 307 -10.11 1.06 0.20
CA GLN A 307 -9.26 1.10 -0.99
C GLN A 307 -9.82 2.05 -2.06
N ALA A 308 -11.13 2.01 -2.28
CA ALA A 308 -11.79 2.91 -3.23
C ALA A 308 -11.67 4.37 -2.76
N SER A 309 -11.93 4.65 -1.49
CA SER A 309 -11.84 6.00 -0.91
C SER A 309 -10.42 6.56 -0.99
N LEU A 310 -9.40 5.77 -0.63
CA LEU A 310 -7.98 6.16 -0.72
C LEU A 310 -7.60 6.65 -2.12
N HIS A 311 -8.17 6.04 -3.16
CA HIS A 311 -7.87 6.36 -4.56
C HIS A 311 -8.90 7.27 -5.22
N GLY A 312 -9.82 7.88 -4.46
CA GLY A 312 -10.88 8.74 -4.99
C GLY A 312 -11.83 8.00 -5.94
N ARG A 313 -12.09 6.71 -5.68
CA ARG A 313 -12.97 5.86 -6.50
C ARG A 313 -14.28 5.54 -5.80
N ARG A 314 -15.30 5.18 -6.58
CA ARG A 314 -16.63 4.84 -6.05
C ARG A 314 -16.87 3.34 -5.84
N GLY A 315 -15.90 2.48 -6.16
CA GLY A 315 -16.07 1.03 -6.09
C GLY A 315 -16.99 0.43 -7.17
N THR A 316 -17.27 1.16 -8.26
CA THR A 316 -18.07 0.66 -9.38
C THR A 316 -17.25 -0.29 -10.27
N PRO A 317 -17.89 -1.31 -10.89
CA PRO A 317 -17.22 -2.20 -11.83
C PRO A 317 -16.54 -1.44 -12.98
N PHE A 318 -15.41 -1.94 -13.45
CA PHE A 318 -14.70 -1.32 -14.59
C PHE A 318 -15.56 -1.31 -15.87
N SER A 319 -16.37 -2.36 -16.06
CA SER A 319 -17.33 -2.45 -17.19
C SER A 319 -18.44 -1.40 -17.16
N ALA A 320 -18.69 -0.79 -16.01
CA ALA A 320 -19.69 0.27 -15.85
C ALA A 320 -19.11 1.69 -16.01
N ARG A 321 -17.83 1.80 -16.37
CA ARG A 321 -17.19 3.08 -16.67
C ARG A 321 -17.44 3.44 -18.13
N PRO A 322 -17.86 4.68 -18.44
CA PRO A 322 -18.01 5.17 -19.79
C PRO A 322 -16.67 5.23 -20.56
#